data_02d13942cc3d8ab368857a1fbb990e93
#
_entry.id   02d13942cc3d8ab368857a1fbb990e93
#
_cell.length_a   1.000
_cell.length_b   1.000
_cell.length_c   1.000
_cell.angle_alpha   90.00
_cell.angle_beta   90.00
_cell.angle_gamma   90.00
#
_symmetry.space_group_name_H-M   'P 1'
#
loop_
_entity.id
_entity.type
_entity.pdbx_description
1 polymer ?
#
loop_
_entity_poly.entity_id
_entity_poly.type
_entity_poly.pdbx_seq_one_letter_code
_entity_poly.pdbx_strand_id
1 'polypeptide(L)'
;MIRKYQPQDLEHIMKIWLETNLAAHRFIPAEYWNGQYEAVKEALPQADILIYEEEGTVLGFLGLQDSYIAGLFVEKASQSRGIGRLLLEAAKSGRQELTLHAYAENTG
;
A
#
# COMPACT_ATOMS: atom_id res chain seq x y z
N MET A 1 -11.50 4.28 -7.85
CA MET A 1 -12.53 3.85 -6.88
C MET A 1 -11.89 3.12 -5.70
N ILE A 2 -12.26 3.50 -4.51
CA ILE A 2 -11.69 2.89 -3.32
C ILE A 2 -12.66 1.84 -2.77
N ARG A 3 -12.13 0.68 -2.42
CA ARG A 3 -12.91 -0.42 -1.86
C ARG A 3 -12.09 -1.21 -0.85
N LYS A 4 -12.74 -2.12 -0.16
CA LYS A 4 -12.04 -2.99 0.78
C LYS A 4 -11.31 -4.10 0.06
N TYR A 5 -10.25 -4.58 0.69
CA TYR A 5 -9.46 -5.70 0.21
C TYR A 5 -10.29 -6.98 0.10
N GLN A 6 -10.02 -7.73 -0.95
CA GLN A 6 -10.55 -9.07 -1.16
C GLN A 6 -9.38 -10.03 -1.32
N PRO A 7 -9.54 -11.30 -0.94
CA PRO A 7 -8.42 -12.26 -1.06
C PRO A 7 -7.80 -12.34 -2.45
N GLN A 8 -8.58 -12.13 -3.49
CA GLN A 8 -8.06 -12.18 -4.85
C GLN A 8 -7.14 -11.00 -5.19
N ASP A 9 -7.10 -9.99 -4.33
CA ASP A 9 -6.24 -8.83 -4.55
C ASP A 9 -4.80 -9.07 -4.11
N LEU A 10 -4.56 -10.14 -3.35
CA LEU A 10 -3.26 -10.36 -2.72
C LEU A 10 -2.10 -10.34 -3.71
N GLU A 11 -2.24 -11.04 -4.82
CA GLU A 11 -1.17 -11.08 -5.82
C GLU A 11 -0.87 -9.70 -6.39
N HIS A 12 -1.90 -8.90 -6.62
CA HIS A 12 -1.72 -7.55 -7.16
C HIS A 12 -1.05 -6.61 -6.16
N ILE A 13 -1.48 -6.65 -4.90
CA ILE A 13 -0.87 -5.76 -3.90
C ILE A 13 0.57 -6.19 -3.58
N MET A 14 0.85 -7.49 -3.63
CA MET A 14 2.22 -7.96 -3.42
C MET A 14 3.14 -7.49 -4.53
N LYS A 15 2.64 -7.48 -5.76
CA LYS A 15 3.41 -6.98 -6.89
C LYS A 15 3.72 -5.50 -6.71
N ILE A 16 2.73 -4.71 -6.31
CA ILE A 16 2.93 -3.28 -6.07
C ILE A 16 3.93 -3.07 -4.94
N TRP A 17 3.79 -3.82 -3.85
CA TRP A 17 4.71 -3.73 -2.72
C TRP A 17 6.15 -3.97 -3.16
N LEU A 18 6.37 -5.05 -3.91
CA LEU A 18 7.72 -5.39 -4.34
C LEU A 18 8.29 -4.35 -5.30
N GLU A 19 7.54 -3.98 -6.32
CA GLU A 19 8.01 -3.07 -7.33
C GLU A 19 8.30 -1.67 -6.78
N THR A 20 7.44 -1.18 -5.89
CA THR A 20 7.66 0.14 -5.31
C THR A 20 8.88 0.17 -4.41
N ASN A 21 9.11 -0.90 -3.65
CA ASN A 21 10.29 -0.98 -2.80
C ASN A 21 11.56 -1.11 -3.61
N LEU A 22 11.56 -1.90 -4.67
CA LEU A 22 12.71 -2.03 -5.54
C LEU A 22 13.07 -0.69 -6.18
N ALA A 23 12.07 0.07 -6.59
CA ALA A 23 12.29 1.36 -7.23
C ALA A 23 12.75 2.43 -6.24
N ALA A 24 12.18 2.43 -5.03
CA ALA A 24 12.48 3.46 -4.03
C ALA A 24 13.81 3.22 -3.31
N HIS A 25 14.28 1.98 -3.25
CA HIS A 25 15.46 1.61 -2.48
C HIS A 25 16.46 0.87 -3.35
N ARG A 26 16.91 1.51 -4.42
CA ARG A 26 17.80 0.88 -5.39
C ARG A 26 19.11 0.37 -4.81
N PHE A 27 19.59 1.01 -3.75
CA PHE A 27 20.85 0.61 -3.13
C PHE A 27 20.70 -0.65 -2.26
N ILE A 28 19.47 -1.10 -2.01
CA ILE A 28 19.23 -2.33 -1.28
C ILE A 28 19.07 -3.45 -2.30
N PRO A 29 19.83 -4.57 -2.18
CA PRO A 29 19.73 -5.64 -3.15
C PRO A 29 18.33 -6.20 -3.28
N ALA A 30 17.95 -6.57 -4.50
CA ALA A 30 16.64 -7.14 -4.76
C ALA A 30 16.40 -8.41 -3.92
N GLU A 31 17.46 -9.13 -3.60
CA GLU A 31 17.37 -10.35 -2.79
C GLU A 31 16.77 -10.08 -1.42
N TYR A 32 17.02 -8.90 -0.86
CA TYR A 32 16.45 -8.55 0.43
C TYR A 32 14.93 -8.51 0.34
N TRP A 33 14.40 -7.81 -0.68
CA TRP A 33 12.96 -7.68 -0.85
C TRP A 33 12.30 -9.01 -1.19
N ASN A 34 12.97 -9.79 -2.03
CA ASN A 34 12.47 -11.11 -2.38
C ASN A 34 12.44 -12.03 -1.17
N GLY A 35 13.42 -11.86 -0.26
CA GLY A 35 13.46 -12.64 0.97
C GLY A 35 12.35 -12.26 1.94
N GLN A 36 11.83 -11.03 1.87
CA GLN A 36 10.74 -10.58 2.73
C GLN A 36 9.37 -10.87 2.14
N TYR A 37 9.32 -11.21 0.87
CA TYR A 37 8.07 -11.35 0.12
C TYR A 37 7.06 -12.27 0.81
N GLU A 38 7.47 -13.46 1.17
CA GLU A 38 6.55 -14.42 1.77
C GLU A 38 6.04 -13.96 3.14
N ALA A 39 6.91 -13.37 3.95
CA ALA A 39 6.50 -12.88 5.26
C ALA A 39 5.48 -11.75 5.13
N VAL A 40 5.69 -10.84 4.19
CA VAL A 40 4.77 -9.74 3.95
C VAL A 40 3.46 -10.28 3.39
N LYS A 41 3.53 -11.25 2.50
CA LYS A 41 2.35 -11.86 1.91
C LYS A 41 1.46 -12.52 2.96
N GLU A 42 2.06 -13.08 4.00
CA GLU A 42 1.29 -13.65 5.10
C GLU A 42 0.73 -12.59 6.03
N ALA A 43 1.46 -11.50 6.22
CA ALA A 43 1.06 -10.46 7.16
C ALA A 43 -0.01 -9.52 6.62
N LEU A 44 0.06 -9.16 5.34
CA LEU A 44 -0.85 -8.18 4.76
C LEU A 44 -2.33 -8.49 4.92
N PRO A 45 -2.79 -9.72 4.68
CA PRO A 45 -4.22 -10.00 4.80
C PRO A 45 -4.77 -9.84 6.21
N GLN A 46 -3.91 -9.75 7.20
CA GLN A 46 -4.34 -9.59 8.59
C GLN A 46 -4.56 -8.13 8.98
N ALA A 47 -4.15 -7.21 8.13
CA ALA A 47 -4.39 -5.80 8.34
C ALA A 47 -5.67 -5.37 7.64
N ASP A 48 -6.19 -4.21 8.02
CA ASP A 48 -7.31 -3.61 7.28
C ASP A 48 -6.72 -2.93 6.06
N ILE A 49 -7.13 -3.35 4.89
CA ILE A 49 -6.54 -2.83 3.65
C ILE A 49 -7.62 -2.16 2.80
N LEU A 50 -7.30 -0.94 2.35
CA LEU A 50 -8.10 -0.23 1.38
C LEU A 50 -7.41 -0.33 0.02
N ILE A 51 -8.19 -0.58 -1.00
CA ILE A 51 -7.70 -0.77 -2.37
C ILE A 51 -8.17 0.40 -3.23
N TYR A 52 -7.28 0.93 -4.06
CA TYR A 52 -7.68 1.84 -5.12
C TYR A 52 -7.66 1.08 -6.44
N GLU A 53 -8.80 1.05 -7.10
CA GLU A 53 -8.99 0.32 -8.33
C GLU A 53 -9.57 1.22 -9.42
N GLU A 54 -9.07 1.07 -10.64
CA GLU A 54 -9.65 1.73 -11.83
C GLU A 54 -9.85 0.68 -12.90
N GLU A 55 -11.09 0.59 -13.38
CA GLU A 55 -11.41 -0.33 -14.46
C GLU A 55 -10.93 -1.77 -14.23
N GLY A 56 -11.10 -2.23 -13.00
CA GLY A 56 -10.72 -3.59 -12.64
C GLY A 56 -9.24 -3.77 -12.34
N THR A 57 -8.45 -2.71 -12.39
CA THR A 57 -7.01 -2.77 -12.13
C THR A 57 -6.69 -2.12 -10.80
N VAL A 58 -5.99 -2.84 -9.93
CA VAL A 58 -5.53 -2.32 -8.65
C VAL A 58 -4.30 -1.44 -8.90
N LEU A 59 -4.40 -0.18 -8.51
CA LEU A 59 -3.31 0.79 -8.71
C LEU A 59 -2.62 1.19 -7.42
N GLY A 60 -3.21 0.91 -6.28
CA GLY A 60 -2.60 1.24 -5.00
C GLY A 60 -3.34 0.64 -3.85
N PHE A 61 -2.72 0.65 -2.67
CA PHE A 61 -3.37 0.15 -1.47
C PHE A 61 -2.79 0.80 -0.23
N LEU A 62 -3.58 0.79 0.83
CA LEU A 62 -3.18 1.33 2.12
C LEU A 62 -3.53 0.29 3.18
N GLY A 63 -2.55 -0.06 4.01
CA GLY A 63 -2.75 -1.00 5.10
C GLY A 63 -2.86 -0.29 6.43
N LEU A 64 -3.84 -0.68 7.22
CA LEU A 64 -4.10 -0.11 8.54
C LEU A 64 -4.04 -1.17 9.62
N GLN A 65 -3.49 -0.80 10.77
CA GLN A 65 -3.56 -1.61 11.97
C GLN A 65 -4.07 -0.71 13.08
N ASP A 66 -5.28 -0.94 13.52
CA ASP A 66 -5.98 -0.07 14.46
C ASP A 66 -6.05 1.36 13.88
N SER A 67 -5.48 2.36 14.54
CA SER A 67 -5.45 3.73 14.03
C SER A 67 -4.10 4.07 13.41
N TYR A 68 -3.31 3.07 13.07
CA TYR A 68 -1.96 3.22 12.59
C TYR A 68 -1.86 2.84 11.13
N ILE A 69 -1.28 3.70 10.30
CA ILE A 69 -1.08 3.39 8.90
C ILE A 69 0.22 2.61 8.75
N ALA A 70 0.08 1.32 8.46
CA ALA A 70 1.22 0.43 8.34
C ALA A 70 1.90 0.53 6.97
N GLY A 71 1.17 0.91 5.92
CA GLY A 71 1.75 1.02 4.60
C GLY A 71 0.83 1.72 3.62
N LEU A 72 1.43 2.49 2.71
CA LEU A 72 0.72 3.13 1.61
C LEU A 72 1.56 2.98 0.37
N PHE A 73 1.03 2.30 -0.63
CA PHE A 73 1.76 1.99 -1.84
C PHE A 73 0.93 2.29 -3.07
N VAL A 74 1.53 2.94 -4.06
CA VAL A 74 0.88 3.25 -5.33
C VAL A 74 1.78 2.79 -6.46
N GLU A 75 1.18 2.12 -7.45
CA GLU A 75 1.92 1.68 -8.62
C GLU A 75 2.68 2.84 -9.24
N LYS A 76 3.92 2.59 -9.67
CA LYS A 76 4.81 3.64 -10.15
C LYS A 76 4.19 4.48 -11.27
N ALA A 77 3.55 3.84 -12.22
CA ALA A 77 2.96 4.54 -13.35
C ALA A 77 1.76 5.40 -12.94
N SER A 78 1.22 5.19 -11.76
CA SER A 78 0.04 5.90 -11.28
C SER A 78 0.36 6.89 -10.18
N GLN A 79 1.61 7.02 -9.80
CA GLN A 79 2.02 8.00 -8.81
C GLN A 79 1.81 9.41 -9.36
N SER A 80 1.65 10.37 -8.46
CA SER A 80 1.40 11.77 -8.81
C SER A 80 -0.01 12.05 -9.36
N ARG A 81 -0.90 11.09 -9.28
CA ARG A 81 -2.30 11.28 -9.68
C ARG A 81 -3.22 11.50 -8.48
N GLY A 82 -2.65 11.61 -7.29
CA GLY A 82 -3.46 11.84 -6.10
C GLY A 82 -4.07 10.58 -5.50
N ILE A 83 -3.68 9.39 -5.96
CA ILE A 83 -4.24 8.13 -5.47
C ILE A 83 -3.92 7.92 -4.00
N GLY A 84 -2.66 8.18 -3.61
CA GLY A 84 -2.26 8.06 -2.21
C GLY A 84 -3.07 8.96 -1.31
N ARG A 85 -3.34 10.18 -1.77
CA ARG A 85 -4.15 11.14 -1.01
C ARG A 85 -5.58 10.65 -0.85
N LEU A 86 -6.15 10.11 -1.92
CA LEU A 86 -7.51 9.57 -1.86
C LEU A 86 -7.61 8.42 -0.88
N LEU A 87 -6.61 7.55 -0.86
CA LEU A 87 -6.58 6.44 0.08
C LEU A 87 -6.47 6.94 1.52
N LEU A 88 -5.63 7.96 1.77
CA LEU A 88 -5.50 8.55 3.09
C LEU A 88 -6.81 9.20 3.54
N GLU A 89 -7.46 9.93 2.65
CA GLU A 89 -8.72 10.57 2.98
C GLU A 89 -9.82 9.55 3.29
N ALA A 90 -9.86 8.46 2.54
CA ALA A 90 -10.82 7.39 2.79
C ALA A 90 -10.57 6.75 4.14
N ALA A 91 -9.31 6.54 4.49
CA ALA A 91 -8.95 5.97 5.79
C ALA A 91 -9.37 6.89 6.92
N LYS A 92 -9.17 8.19 6.76
CA LYS A 92 -9.53 9.17 7.78
C LYS A 92 -11.03 9.28 7.98
N SER A 93 -11.80 9.14 6.91
CA SER A 93 -13.25 9.27 7.03
C SER A 93 -13.87 8.15 7.85
N GLY A 94 -13.19 7.03 7.98
CA GLY A 94 -13.65 5.92 8.80
C GLY A 94 -13.03 5.88 10.19
N ARG A 95 -12.15 6.86 10.52
CA ARG A 95 -11.42 6.84 11.79
C ARG A 95 -11.24 8.28 12.27
N GLN A 96 -11.36 8.48 13.58
CA GLN A 96 -11.20 9.80 14.15
C GLN A 96 -9.74 10.24 14.23
N GLU A 97 -8.86 9.28 14.46
CA GLU A 97 -7.43 9.55 14.56
C GLU A 97 -6.64 8.54 13.77
N LEU A 98 -5.61 9.02 13.10
CA LEU A 98 -4.67 8.16 12.42
C LEU A 98 -3.26 8.59 12.78
N THR A 99 -2.41 7.60 13.03
CA THR A 99 -1.00 7.85 13.26
C THR A 99 -0.26 7.49 11.99
N LEU A 100 0.50 8.45 11.46
CA LEU A 100 1.30 8.24 10.27
C LEU A 100 2.73 7.93 10.68
N HIS A 101 3.20 6.77 10.30
CA HIS A 101 4.59 6.40 10.50
C HIS A 101 5.24 6.22 9.16
N ALA A 102 6.42 6.75 9.02
CA ALA A 102 7.25 6.54 7.84
C ALA A 102 6.78 7.25 6.58
N TYR A 103 5.67 7.95 6.61
CA TYR A 103 5.17 8.62 5.41
C TYR A 103 5.28 10.11 5.41
N ALA A 104 5.61 10.71 6.53
CA ALA A 104 5.84 12.13 6.56
C ALA A 104 6.93 12.52 5.58
N GLU A 105 7.84 11.60 5.32
CA GLU A 105 8.98 11.83 4.45
C GLU A 105 8.69 11.50 2.99
N ASN A 106 7.62 10.75 2.75
CA ASN A 106 7.29 10.27 1.41
C ASN A 106 6.00 10.82 0.92
N THR A 107 5.70 12.00 1.30
CA THR A 107 4.52 12.68 0.82
C THR A 107 4.79 13.12 -0.59
N GLY A 108 4.62 12.27 -1.46
CA GLY A 108 4.80 12.63 -2.85
C GLY A 108 3.50 13.12 -3.43
#